data_7902098d41fc8bfcef7c25a7c7aef208
#
_entry.id   7902098d41fc8bfcef7c25a7c7aef208
#
_cell.length_a   1.000
_cell.length_b   1.000
_cell.length_c   1.000
_cell.angle_alpha   90.00
_cell.angle_beta   90.00
_cell.angle_gamma   90.00
#
_symmetry.space_group_name_H-M   'P 1'
#
loop_
_entity.id
_entity.type
_entity.pdbx_description
1 polymer ?
#
loop_
_entity_poly.entity_id
_entity_poly.type
_entity_poly.pdbx_seq_one_letter_code
_entity_poly.pdbx_strand_id
1 'polypeptide(L)'
;MNNVVVDINWRRLYTFASRQALLGFCFDGIERLTKEYSEELKQNPMERELLMTWMGAAQQIRRQNMKVNVVASKLYSMLRDDELRCCILKGQGNALMYPNVYSRNPGDIDVWVNASRERIMEYAQKKFELGDDIRLQHLETSLDGVPVELHFFPCSMNNPIYHARLQKWFRRNADL
;
A
#
# COMPACT_ATOMS: atom_id res chain seq x y z
N MET A 1 5.54 4.44 37.60
CA MET A 1 5.34 4.35 36.14
C MET A 1 3.84 4.27 35.91
N ASN A 2 3.23 5.28 35.26
CA ASN A 2 1.83 5.20 34.90
C ASN A 2 1.66 4.05 33.91
N ASN A 3 0.82 3.10 34.22
CA ASN A 3 0.59 1.93 33.38
C ASN A 3 -0.32 2.34 32.22
N VAL A 4 0.28 2.82 31.13
CA VAL A 4 -0.40 3.37 29.94
C VAL A 4 -1.45 2.40 29.38
N VAL A 5 -1.30 1.10 29.60
CA VAL A 5 -2.20 0.04 29.12
C VAL A 5 -3.57 0.10 29.78
N VAL A 6 -3.64 0.57 31.05
CA VAL A 6 -4.90 0.66 31.82
C VAL A 6 -5.74 1.87 31.40
N ASP A 7 -5.13 2.89 30.80
CA ASP A 7 -5.79 4.15 30.44
C ASP A 7 -6.21 4.22 28.94
N ILE A 8 -6.17 3.11 28.19
CA ILE A 8 -6.53 3.10 26.78
C ILE A 8 -8.04 3.32 26.60
N ASN A 9 -8.41 4.38 25.88
CA ASN A 9 -9.78 4.54 25.39
C ASN A 9 -9.94 3.82 24.03
N TRP A 10 -10.43 2.59 24.07
CA TRP A 10 -10.54 1.72 22.91
C TRP A 10 -11.39 2.27 21.77
N ARG A 11 -12.53 2.91 22.06
CA ARG A 11 -13.40 3.52 21.04
C ARG A 11 -12.71 4.70 20.34
N ARG A 12 -12.01 5.52 21.11
CA ARG A 12 -11.27 6.66 20.57
C ARG A 12 -10.09 6.18 19.71
N LEU A 13 -9.38 5.17 20.16
CA LEU A 13 -8.27 4.55 19.41
C LEU A 13 -8.77 3.92 18.10
N TYR A 14 -9.87 3.19 18.12
CA TYR A 14 -10.51 2.63 16.93
C TYR A 14 -10.88 3.74 15.92
N THR A 15 -11.56 4.79 16.40
CA THR A 15 -11.98 5.92 15.56
C THR A 15 -10.78 6.62 14.93
N PHE A 16 -9.71 6.83 15.70
CA PHE A 16 -8.46 7.39 15.20
C PHE A 16 -7.83 6.48 14.14
N ALA A 17 -7.65 5.20 14.45
CA ALA A 17 -7.07 4.23 13.53
C ALA A 17 -7.85 4.10 12.22
N SER A 18 -9.18 4.14 12.30
CA SER A 18 -10.07 4.13 11.13
C SER A 18 -9.85 5.35 10.22
N ARG A 19 -9.83 6.56 10.82
CA ARG A 19 -9.65 7.82 10.08
C ARG A 19 -8.26 7.97 9.47
N GLN A 20 -7.26 7.32 10.05
CA GLN A 20 -5.86 7.39 9.59
C GLN A 20 -5.43 6.19 8.75
N ALA A 21 -6.37 5.31 8.36
CA ALA A 21 -6.09 4.06 7.63
C ALA A 21 -5.06 3.14 8.35
N LEU A 22 -5.10 3.13 9.70
CA LEU A 22 -4.19 2.38 10.56
C LEU A 22 -4.85 1.19 11.28
N LEU A 23 -6.08 0.79 10.88
CA LEU A 23 -6.83 -0.27 11.57
C LEU A 23 -6.05 -1.57 11.72
N GLY A 24 -5.42 -2.05 10.64
CA GLY A 24 -4.64 -3.28 10.68
C GLY A 24 -3.40 -3.15 11.56
N PHE A 25 -2.65 -2.06 11.41
CA PHE A 25 -1.44 -1.78 12.19
C PHE A 25 -1.71 -1.66 13.69
N CYS A 26 -2.75 -0.90 14.07
CA CYS A 26 -3.13 -0.76 15.46
C CYS A 26 -3.65 -2.09 16.05
N PHE A 27 -4.33 -2.91 15.22
CA PHE A 27 -4.80 -4.21 15.68
C PHE A 27 -3.63 -5.19 15.96
N ASP A 28 -2.58 -5.18 15.15
CA ASP A 28 -1.36 -5.93 15.45
C ASP A 28 -0.74 -5.50 16.80
N GLY A 29 -0.78 -4.18 17.08
CA GLY A 29 -0.37 -3.64 18.39
C GLY A 29 -1.22 -4.20 19.55
N ILE A 30 -2.55 -4.29 19.35
CA ILE A 30 -3.47 -4.85 20.34
C ILE A 30 -3.19 -6.35 20.55
N GLU A 31 -3.00 -7.13 19.49
CA GLU A 31 -2.64 -8.55 19.58
C GLU A 31 -1.33 -8.74 20.36
N ARG A 32 -0.37 -7.84 20.19
CA ARG A 32 0.90 -7.86 20.92
C ARG A 32 0.71 -7.48 22.39
N LEU A 33 -0.01 -6.39 22.66
CA LEU A 33 -0.32 -5.96 24.03
C LEU A 33 -1.08 -7.05 24.81
N THR A 34 -2.01 -7.74 24.17
CA THR A 34 -2.75 -8.84 24.80
C THR A 34 -1.84 -9.99 25.23
N LYS A 35 -0.74 -10.23 24.52
CA LYS A 35 0.25 -11.26 24.88
C LYS A 35 1.19 -10.79 25.98
N GLU A 36 1.62 -9.53 25.96
CA GLU A 36 2.64 -8.98 26.84
C GLU A 36 2.06 -8.47 28.17
N TYR A 37 0.80 -7.98 28.17
CA TYR A 37 0.15 -7.27 29.28
C TYR A 37 -1.26 -7.81 29.56
N SER A 38 -1.42 -9.14 29.56
CA SER A 38 -2.74 -9.79 29.68
C SER A 38 -3.44 -9.48 31.01
N GLU A 39 -2.70 -9.38 32.12
CA GLU A 39 -3.27 -9.11 33.43
C GLU A 39 -3.72 -7.66 33.60
N GLU A 40 -2.94 -6.73 33.05
CA GLU A 40 -3.28 -5.30 33.07
C GLU A 40 -4.50 -5.02 32.20
N LEU A 41 -4.60 -5.66 31.04
CA LEU A 41 -5.74 -5.50 30.14
C LEU A 41 -7.05 -6.04 30.71
N LYS A 42 -7.01 -6.96 31.67
CA LYS A 42 -8.22 -7.39 32.41
C LYS A 42 -8.87 -6.26 33.20
N GLN A 43 -8.10 -5.23 33.57
CA GLN A 43 -8.60 -4.05 34.29
C GLN A 43 -9.28 -3.04 33.35
N ASN A 44 -8.98 -3.10 32.07
CA ASN A 44 -9.57 -2.25 31.03
C ASN A 44 -9.88 -3.07 29.76
N PRO A 45 -10.82 -4.03 29.83
CA PRO A 45 -11.14 -4.88 28.70
C PRO A 45 -11.82 -4.10 27.60
N MET A 46 -11.43 -4.38 26.35
CA MET A 46 -12.16 -3.88 25.19
C MET A 46 -13.56 -4.49 25.12
N GLU A 47 -14.57 -3.69 24.82
CA GLU A 47 -15.92 -4.20 24.59
C GLU A 47 -15.93 -5.28 23.50
N ARG A 48 -16.64 -6.38 23.72
CA ARG A 48 -16.66 -7.53 22.82
C ARG A 48 -17.08 -7.17 21.39
N GLU A 49 -18.08 -6.32 21.23
CA GLU A 49 -18.58 -5.89 19.93
C GLU A 49 -17.51 -5.10 19.18
N LEU A 50 -16.82 -4.17 19.83
CA LEU A 50 -15.73 -3.40 19.27
C LEU A 50 -14.55 -4.29 18.87
N LEU A 51 -14.20 -5.25 19.73
CA LEU A 51 -13.13 -6.21 19.44
C LEU A 51 -13.44 -7.03 18.17
N MET A 52 -14.66 -7.56 18.08
CA MET A 52 -15.09 -8.36 16.92
C MET A 52 -15.10 -7.51 15.63
N THR A 53 -15.58 -6.28 15.71
CA THR A 53 -15.60 -5.32 14.60
C THR A 53 -14.17 -5.03 14.12
N TRP A 54 -13.26 -4.74 15.03
CA TRP A 54 -11.88 -4.42 14.70
C TRP A 54 -11.12 -5.62 14.13
N MET A 55 -11.30 -6.78 14.76
CA MET A 55 -10.74 -8.05 14.28
C MET A 55 -11.20 -8.36 12.85
N GLY A 56 -12.50 -8.19 12.58
CA GLY A 56 -13.08 -8.38 11.23
C GLY A 56 -12.43 -7.43 10.20
N ALA A 57 -12.30 -6.13 10.55
CA ALA A 57 -11.66 -5.14 9.69
C ALA A 57 -10.17 -5.48 9.44
N ALA A 58 -9.42 -5.85 10.47
CA ALA A 58 -8.03 -6.24 10.35
C ALA A 58 -7.85 -7.49 9.46
N GLN A 59 -8.72 -8.50 9.60
CA GLN A 59 -8.70 -9.69 8.74
C GLN A 59 -9.04 -9.36 7.28
N GLN A 60 -9.98 -8.44 7.05
CA GLN A 60 -10.29 -7.97 5.71
C GLN A 60 -9.08 -7.27 5.06
N ILE A 61 -8.39 -6.39 5.80
CA ILE A 61 -7.18 -5.72 5.35
C ILE A 61 -6.10 -6.75 4.98
N ARG A 62 -5.87 -7.76 5.82
CA ARG A 62 -4.89 -8.84 5.55
C ARG A 62 -5.23 -9.62 4.28
N ARG A 63 -6.51 -9.99 4.07
CA ARG A 63 -6.95 -10.67 2.84
C ARG A 63 -6.78 -9.82 1.59
N GLN A 64 -7.12 -8.53 1.67
CA GLN A 64 -6.91 -7.61 0.56
C GLN A 64 -5.41 -7.47 0.21
N ASN A 65 -4.53 -7.34 1.20
CA ASN A 65 -3.09 -7.31 0.97
C ASN A 65 -2.59 -8.57 0.27
N MET A 66 -3.06 -9.76 0.68
CA MET A 66 -2.70 -11.01 -0.01
C MET A 66 -3.11 -10.97 -1.49
N LYS A 67 -4.34 -10.51 -1.79
CA LYS A 67 -4.80 -10.35 -3.18
C LYS A 67 -3.93 -9.37 -3.95
N VAL A 68 -3.71 -8.17 -3.39
CA VAL A 68 -2.91 -7.11 -4.05
C VAL A 68 -1.48 -7.57 -4.28
N ASN A 69 -0.86 -8.31 -3.34
CA ASN A 69 0.48 -8.85 -3.50
C ASN A 69 0.57 -9.87 -4.66
N VAL A 70 -0.41 -10.75 -4.80
CA VAL A 70 -0.48 -11.70 -5.92
C VAL A 70 -0.58 -10.96 -7.24
N VAL A 71 -1.44 -9.95 -7.32
CA VAL A 71 -1.63 -9.15 -8.54
C VAL A 71 -0.38 -8.31 -8.85
N ALA A 72 0.25 -7.71 -7.84
CA ALA A 72 1.49 -6.96 -8.02
C ALA A 72 2.63 -7.85 -8.54
N SER A 73 2.76 -9.06 -8.01
CA SER A 73 3.74 -10.05 -8.50
C SER A 73 3.46 -10.46 -9.93
N LYS A 74 2.19 -10.73 -10.28
CA LYS A 74 1.77 -11.05 -11.65
C LYS A 74 2.09 -9.90 -12.60
N LEU A 75 1.73 -8.66 -12.24
CA LEU A 75 2.01 -7.47 -13.03
C LEU A 75 3.51 -7.28 -13.26
N TYR A 76 4.31 -7.42 -12.21
CA TYR A 76 5.77 -7.34 -12.29
C TYR A 76 6.33 -8.38 -13.27
N SER A 77 5.91 -9.64 -13.19
CA SER A 77 6.33 -10.70 -14.10
C SER A 77 5.92 -10.41 -15.55
N MET A 78 4.65 -10.01 -15.77
CA MET A 78 4.15 -9.64 -17.12
C MET A 78 5.00 -8.54 -17.76
N LEU A 79 5.32 -7.48 -17.02
CA LEU A 79 6.15 -6.39 -17.52
C LEU A 79 7.58 -6.87 -17.85
N ARG A 80 8.16 -7.69 -16.97
CA ARG A 80 9.50 -8.24 -17.16
C ARG A 80 9.60 -9.20 -18.36
N ASP A 81 8.60 -10.06 -18.55
CA ASP A 81 8.52 -11.02 -19.65
C ASP A 81 8.39 -10.29 -21.00
N ASP A 82 7.76 -9.10 -21.02
CA ASP A 82 7.65 -8.22 -22.18
C ASP A 82 8.83 -7.20 -22.27
N GLU A 83 9.95 -7.50 -21.59
CA GLU A 83 11.19 -6.70 -21.57
C GLU A 83 11.02 -5.25 -21.09
N LEU A 84 10.03 -4.99 -20.25
CA LEU A 84 9.80 -3.70 -19.62
C LEU A 84 10.37 -3.72 -18.20
N ARG A 85 11.43 -2.93 -17.98
CA ARG A 85 11.96 -2.74 -16.63
C ARG A 85 10.97 -1.94 -15.79
N CYS A 86 10.69 -2.41 -14.59
CA CYS A 86 9.69 -1.78 -13.73
C CYS A 86 10.06 -1.88 -12.25
N CYS A 87 9.43 -1.01 -11.46
CA CYS A 87 9.55 -1.00 -10.01
C CYS A 87 8.19 -0.71 -9.38
N ILE A 88 7.75 -1.56 -8.44
CA ILE A 88 6.57 -1.27 -7.61
C ILE A 88 6.91 -0.11 -6.68
N LEU A 89 6.13 0.97 -6.80
CA LEU A 89 6.29 2.17 -6.00
C LEU A 89 5.43 2.10 -4.73
N LYS A 90 5.63 3.05 -3.81
CA LYS A 90 4.74 3.31 -2.66
C LYS A 90 4.10 2.03 -2.07
N GLY A 91 2.81 2.06 -1.88
CA GLY A 91 1.87 0.99 -1.54
C GLY A 91 2.49 -0.31 -1.04
N GLN A 92 2.53 -1.29 -1.91
CA GLN A 92 3.06 -2.62 -1.59
C GLN A 92 4.59 -2.63 -1.40
N GLY A 93 5.33 -1.73 -2.07
CA GLY A 93 6.76 -1.53 -1.81
C GLY A 93 7.02 -1.08 -0.37
N ASN A 94 6.27 -0.09 0.12
CA ASN A 94 6.40 0.39 1.49
C ASN A 94 5.85 -0.61 2.53
N ALA A 95 4.93 -1.48 2.16
CA ALA A 95 4.40 -2.50 3.06
C ALA A 95 5.48 -3.44 3.59
N LEU A 96 6.57 -3.64 2.84
CA LEU A 96 7.74 -4.44 3.26
C LEU A 96 8.47 -3.86 4.49
N MET A 97 8.25 -2.57 4.79
CA MET A 97 8.83 -1.89 5.96
C MET A 97 7.99 -2.04 7.23
N TYR A 98 6.77 -2.59 7.13
CA TYR A 98 5.89 -2.83 8.27
C TYR A 98 6.31 -4.10 9.00
N PRO A 99 6.19 -4.16 10.34
CA PRO A 99 6.43 -5.38 11.11
C PRO A 99 5.56 -6.56 10.64
N ASN A 100 4.34 -6.26 10.19
CA ASN A 100 3.46 -7.20 9.51
C ASN A 100 3.05 -6.58 8.17
N VAL A 101 3.61 -7.10 7.09
CA VAL A 101 3.42 -6.59 5.72
C VAL A 101 1.95 -6.60 5.26
N TYR A 102 1.11 -7.40 5.91
CA TYR A 102 -0.32 -7.52 5.58
C TYR A 102 -1.21 -6.54 6.36
N SER A 103 -0.67 -5.74 7.27
CA SER A 103 -1.46 -4.87 8.15
C SER A 103 -1.54 -3.42 7.68
N ARG A 104 -0.81 -3.06 6.62
CA ARG A 104 -0.99 -1.79 5.95
C ARG A 104 -2.34 -1.78 5.22
N ASN A 105 -3.07 -0.65 5.29
CA ASN A 105 -4.30 -0.50 4.49
C ASN A 105 -3.95 -0.50 2.99
N PRO A 106 -4.37 -1.51 2.20
CA PRO A 106 -4.01 -1.59 0.79
C PRO A 106 -4.84 -0.60 -0.04
N GLY A 107 -4.28 -0.19 -1.18
CA GLY A 107 -4.93 0.62 -2.19
C GLY A 107 -4.68 0.03 -3.58
N ASP A 108 -4.35 0.89 -4.51
CA ASP A 108 -3.90 0.61 -5.86
C ASP A 108 -2.46 0.07 -5.90
N ILE A 109 -2.05 -0.40 -7.07
CA ILE A 109 -0.68 -0.80 -7.37
C ILE A 109 -0.06 0.29 -8.24
N ASP A 110 0.83 1.07 -7.65
CA ASP A 110 1.68 2.01 -8.38
C ASP A 110 2.89 1.28 -8.94
N VAL A 111 3.10 1.28 -10.24
CA VAL A 111 4.28 0.71 -10.87
C VAL A 111 4.94 1.70 -11.83
N TRP A 112 6.19 2.03 -11.58
CA TRP A 112 6.99 2.77 -12.56
C TRP A 112 7.53 1.82 -13.62
N VAL A 113 7.32 2.19 -14.89
CA VAL A 113 7.86 1.48 -16.04
C VAL A 113 8.94 2.33 -16.68
N ASN A 114 10.17 1.82 -16.73
CA ASN A 114 11.30 2.53 -17.33
C ASN A 114 11.29 2.39 -18.86
N ALA A 115 10.34 3.06 -19.49
CA ALA A 115 10.18 3.13 -20.95
C ALA A 115 9.66 4.52 -21.37
N SER A 116 9.59 4.79 -22.69
CA SER A 116 8.95 6.00 -23.17
C SER A 116 7.44 5.96 -22.92
N ARG A 117 6.82 7.13 -22.82
CA ARG A 117 5.37 7.25 -22.62
C ARG A 117 4.60 6.52 -23.72
N GLU A 118 5.03 6.65 -24.96
CA GLU A 118 4.41 6.03 -26.14
C GLU A 118 4.44 4.50 -26.01
N ARG A 119 5.59 3.93 -25.62
CA ARG A 119 5.74 2.48 -25.44
C ARG A 119 4.86 1.96 -24.30
N ILE A 120 4.75 2.70 -23.20
CA ILE A 120 3.87 2.33 -22.07
C ILE A 120 2.40 2.39 -22.51
N MET A 121 2.00 3.41 -23.27
CA MET A 121 0.65 3.56 -23.79
C MET A 121 0.28 2.41 -24.75
N GLU A 122 1.16 2.09 -25.71
CA GLU A 122 0.95 0.97 -26.63
C GLU A 122 0.85 -0.38 -25.90
N TYR A 123 1.69 -0.57 -24.90
CA TYR A 123 1.65 -1.76 -24.05
C TYR A 123 0.32 -1.87 -23.30
N ALA A 124 -0.09 -0.79 -22.66
CA ALA A 124 -1.31 -0.74 -21.89
C ALA A 124 -2.55 -1.00 -22.76
N GLN A 125 -2.63 -0.40 -23.96
CA GLN A 125 -3.71 -0.65 -24.91
C GLN A 125 -3.84 -2.12 -25.35
N LYS A 126 -2.72 -2.85 -25.38
CA LYS A 126 -2.71 -4.27 -25.80
C LYS A 126 -3.04 -5.23 -24.67
N LYS A 127 -2.70 -4.87 -23.43
CA LYS A 127 -2.71 -5.82 -22.30
C LYS A 127 -3.80 -5.56 -21.28
N PHE A 128 -4.35 -4.35 -21.22
CA PHE A 128 -5.31 -3.93 -20.19
C PHE A 128 -6.53 -3.25 -20.81
N GLU A 129 -7.63 -3.28 -20.06
CA GLU A 129 -8.73 -2.36 -20.29
C GLU A 129 -8.31 -1.00 -19.74
N LEU A 130 -8.18 -0.01 -20.62
CA LEU A 130 -7.80 1.33 -20.21
C LEU A 130 -8.97 2.02 -19.53
N GLY A 131 -8.71 2.67 -18.41
CA GLY A 131 -9.59 3.68 -17.82
C GLY A 131 -9.60 4.96 -18.68
N ASP A 132 -10.60 5.80 -18.45
CA ASP A 132 -10.74 7.07 -19.17
C ASP A 132 -9.73 8.14 -18.72
N ASP A 133 -8.98 7.91 -17.63
CA ASP A 133 -8.11 8.91 -17.01
C ASP A 133 -6.62 8.66 -17.30
N ILE A 134 -6.11 9.41 -18.27
CA ILE A 134 -4.68 9.47 -18.60
C ILE A 134 -4.13 10.78 -18.08
N ARG A 135 -3.36 10.71 -16.99
CA ARG A 135 -2.75 11.87 -16.36
C ARG A 135 -1.33 12.14 -16.90
N LEU A 136 -0.76 13.27 -16.50
CA LEU A 136 0.61 13.62 -16.87
C LEU A 136 1.62 12.56 -16.36
N GLN A 137 1.41 12.04 -15.16
CA GLN A 137 2.34 11.17 -14.46
C GLN A 137 2.08 9.67 -14.67
N HIS A 138 0.83 9.26 -14.82
CA HIS A 138 0.43 7.86 -14.94
C HIS A 138 -0.80 7.68 -15.84
N LEU A 139 -1.07 6.46 -16.20
CA LEU A 139 -2.36 6.02 -16.71
C LEU A 139 -3.00 5.01 -15.75
N GLU A 140 -4.30 5.08 -15.61
CA GLU A 140 -5.09 4.19 -14.76
C GLU A 140 -5.59 2.99 -15.55
N THR A 141 -5.51 1.82 -14.93
CA THR A 141 -6.02 0.56 -15.46
C THR A 141 -6.38 -0.39 -14.31
N SER A 142 -6.71 -1.64 -14.62
CA SER A 142 -6.93 -2.68 -13.60
C SER A 142 -6.37 -4.02 -14.05
N LEU A 143 -5.98 -4.84 -13.08
CA LEU A 143 -5.58 -6.23 -13.31
C LEU A 143 -6.25 -7.12 -12.24
N ASP A 144 -6.99 -8.13 -12.66
CA ASP A 144 -7.72 -9.05 -11.78
C ASP A 144 -8.61 -8.34 -10.73
N GLY A 145 -9.19 -7.19 -11.11
CA GLY A 145 -10.03 -6.35 -10.25
C GLY A 145 -9.27 -5.61 -9.15
N VAL A 146 -7.98 -5.37 -9.34
CA VAL A 146 -7.15 -4.47 -8.51
C VAL A 146 -6.77 -3.26 -9.37
N PRO A 147 -7.00 -2.02 -8.89
CA PRO A 147 -6.57 -0.82 -9.60
C PRO A 147 -5.05 -0.78 -9.75
N VAL A 148 -4.58 -0.36 -10.91
CA VAL A 148 -3.15 -0.24 -11.25
C VAL A 148 -2.90 1.13 -11.86
N GLU A 149 -1.86 1.82 -11.40
CA GLU A 149 -1.33 3.03 -12.02
C GLU A 149 0.02 2.72 -12.68
N LEU A 150 0.08 2.79 -14.02
CA LEU A 150 1.33 2.69 -14.76
C LEU A 150 1.98 4.06 -14.85
N HIS A 151 3.04 4.28 -14.10
CA HIS A 151 3.74 5.55 -14.01
C HIS A 151 4.78 5.72 -15.10
N PHE A 152 4.73 6.85 -15.80
CA PHE A 152 5.74 7.26 -16.80
C PHE A 152 7.03 7.74 -16.13
N PHE A 153 6.94 8.21 -14.88
CA PHE A 153 8.07 8.57 -14.02
C PHE A 153 7.70 8.38 -12.55
N PRO A 154 8.66 8.04 -11.67
CA PRO A 154 8.36 7.59 -10.31
C PRO A 154 7.69 8.65 -9.42
N CYS A 155 8.09 9.90 -9.57
CA CYS A 155 7.47 11.03 -8.87
C CYS A 155 7.73 12.35 -9.60
N SER A 156 6.96 13.38 -9.28
CA SER A 156 7.08 14.72 -9.85
C SER A 156 7.53 15.74 -8.81
N MET A 157 8.10 16.84 -9.29
CA MET A 157 8.37 18.04 -8.50
C MET A 157 7.74 19.25 -9.19
N ASN A 158 7.22 20.19 -8.43
CA ASN A 158 6.61 21.40 -8.95
C ASN A 158 7.60 22.32 -9.67
N ASN A 159 8.86 22.31 -9.21
CA ASN A 159 9.91 23.08 -9.87
C ASN A 159 10.48 22.30 -11.08
N PRO A 160 10.40 22.84 -12.33
CA PRO A 160 10.78 22.11 -13.53
C PRO A 160 12.26 21.75 -13.59
N ILE A 161 13.14 22.59 -13.03
CA ILE A 161 14.60 22.34 -13.03
C ILE A 161 14.91 21.15 -12.10
N TYR A 162 14.33 21.15 -10.90
CA TYR A 162 14.52 20.04 -9.95
C TYR A 162 13.81 18.77 -10.45
N HIS A 163 12.65 18.90 -11.09
CA HIS A 163 11.99 17.77 -11.74
C HIS A 163 12.91 17.11 -12.77
N ALA A 164 13.47 17.88 -13.70
CA ALA A 164 14.38 17.36 -14.74
C ALA A 164 15.63 16.67 -14.13
N ARG A 165 16.22 17.26 -13.08
CA ARG A 165 17.35 16.65 -12.36
C ARG A 165 16.98 15.33 -11.69
N LEU A 166 15.79 15.26 -11.05
CA LEU A 166 15.28 14.07 -10.40
C LEU A 166 15.00 12.95 -11.42
N GLN A 167 14.35 13.28 -12.56
CA GLN A 167 14.11 12.29 -13.62
C GLN A 167 15.42 11.76 -14.22
N LYS A 168 16.44 12.63 -14.36
CA LYS A 168 17.77 12.20 -14.80
C LYS A 168 18.43 11.25 -13.80
N TRP A 169 18.24 11.51 -12.49
CA TRP A 169 18.75 10.64 -11.43
C TRP A 169 18.06 9.26 -11.49
N PHE A 170 16.73 9.19 -11.58
CA PHE A 170 16.00 7.94 -11.70
C PHE A 170 16.46 7.10 -12.90
N ARG A 171 16.58 7.72 -14.07
CA ARG A 171 17.05 7.00 -15.28
C ARG A 171 18.47 6.45 -15.14
N ARG A 172 19.35 7.13 -14.40
CA ARG A 172 20.72 6.67 -14.16
C ARG A 172 20.81 5.53 -13.16
N ASN A 173 19.84 5.46 -12.24
CA ASN A 173 19.80 4.49 -11.16
C ASN A 173 18.68 3.45 -11.32
N ALA A 174 18.12 3.32 -12.51
CA ALA A 174 17.05 2.37 -12.79
C ALA A 174 17.52 0.90 -12.77
N ASP A 175 18.82 0.65 -12.72
CA ASP A 175 19.43 -0.67 -12.73
C ASP A 175 19.90 -1.13 -11.32
N LEU A 176 19.64 -0.30 -10.29
CA LEU A 176 19.90 -0.63 -8.90
C LEU A 176 18.66 -1.31 -8.30
#